data_089d8e39769ade5b3066e75caf16019d
#
_entry.id   089d8e39769ade5b3066e75caf16019d
#
_cell.length_a   1.000
_cell.length_b   1.000
_cell.length_c   1.000
_cell.angle_alpha   90.00
_cell.angle_beta   90.00
_cell.angle_gamma   90.00
#
_symmetry.space_group_name_H-M   'P 1'
#
loop_
_entity.id
_entity.type
_entity.pdbx_description
1 polymer ?
#
loop_
_entity_poly.entity_id
_entity_poly.type
_entity_poly.pdbx_seq_one_letter_code
_entity_poly.pdbx_strand_id
1 'polypeptide(L)'
;MSEQPLTYDWVAGKPKAVPADKLPPKEYMKGNLHIVDLSKCVDPYTESRRCNLWRFNTGGDVPDFHTNVDIGSHLGTHCECPYHHDSNWPSVAELPLDQFMGRGIYCVLDLPEDHQITAADLEAAIGDRVQPGDTVILDSPHKIPPFTSLTGGPTDHRLQVGAEMAQWLADR
;
A
#
# COMPACT_ATOMS: atom_id res chain seq x y z
N MET A 1 15.91 -24.76 -34.79
CA MET A 1 14.82 -24.71 -33.80
C MET A 1 13.94 -23.54 -34.21
N SER A 2 12.76 -23.82 -34.76
CA SER A 2 11.80 -22.78 -35.11
C SER A 2 11.25 -22.18 -33.83
N GLU A 3 11.55 -20.91 -33.58
CA GLU A 3 10.84 -20.14 -32.55
C GLU A 3 9.36 -20.12 -32.96
N GLN A 4 8.55 -20.93 -32.28
CA GLN A 4 7.11 -20.74 -32.36
C GLN A 4 6.82 -19.39 -31.73
N PRO A 5 6.08 -18.50 -32.40
CA PRO A 5 5.66 -17.26 -31.81
C PRO A 5 4.82 -17.61 -30.55
N LEU A 6 5.15 -16.99 -29.44
CA LEU A 6 4.32 -17.07 -28.23
C LEU A 6 2.90 -16.65 -28.60
N THR A 7 2.03 -17.63 -28.74
CA THR A 7 0.60 -17.36 -28.93
C THR A 7 0.06 -16.89 -27.58
N TYR A 8 0.00 -15.59 -27.43
CA TYR A 8 -0.72 -14.98 -26.30
C TYR A 8 -2.22 -15.20 -26.58
N ASP A 9 -2.79 -16.18 -25.93
CA ASP A 9 -4.23 -16.17 -25.76
C ASP A 9 -4.53 -14.99 -24.84
N TRP A 10 -4.77 -13.85 -25.45
CA TRP A 10 -5.36 -12.72 -24.78
C TRP A 10 -6.73 -13.16 -24.30
N VAL A 11 -6.81 -13.71 -23.10
CA VAL A 11 -8.07 -13.73 -22.40
C VAL A 11 -8.48 -12.28 -22.33
N ALA A 12 -9.39 -11.92 -23.24
CA ALA A 12 -9.74 -10.56 -23.53
C ALA A 12 -10.06 -9.84 -22.22
N GLY A 13 -9.17 -8.98 -21.80
CA GLY A 13 -9.42 -8.17 -20.65
C GLY A 13 -8.62 -8.52 -19.39
N LYS A 14 -8.79 -7.68 -18.43
CA LYS A 14 -8.30 -7.77 -17.07
C LYS A 14 -8.77 -9.08 -16.42
N PRO A 15 -8.00 -9.66 -15.49
CA PRO A 15 -8.45 -10.83 -14.74
C PRO A 15 -9.80 -10.54 -14.11
N LYS A 16 -10.66 -11.56 -14.06
CA LYS A 16 -11.99 -11.44 -13.44
C LYS A 16 -11.81 -10.98 -11.99
N ALA A 17 -12.53 -9.94 -11.61
CA ALA A 17 -12.55 -9.49 -10.22
C ALA A 17 -12.99 -10.63 -9.29
N VAL A 18 -12.31 -10.78 -8.18
CA VAL A 18 -12.71 -11.74 -7.14
C VAL A 18 -13.87 -11.12 -6.36
N PRO A 19 -15.04 -11.77 -6.30
CA PRO A 19 -16.15 -11.27 -5.49
C PRO A 19 -15.73 -11.10 -4.02
N ALA A 20 -16.26 -10.08 -3.36
CA ALA A 20 -15.88 -9.75 -1.98
C ALA A 20 -16.12 -10.91 -0.99
N ASP A 21 -17.16 -11.71 -1.23
CA ASP A 21 -17.48 -12.92 -0.44
C ASP A 21 -16.50 -14.08 -0.66
N LYS A 22 -15.61 -13.99 -1.65
CA LYS A 22 -14.57 -14.98 -1.96
C LYS A 22 -13.19 -14.52 -1.48
N LEU A 23 -13.06 -13.29 -1.01
CA LEU A 23 -11.82 -12.83 -0.41
C LEU A 23 -11.61 -13.50 0.97
N PRO A 24 -10.36 -13.79 1.35
CA PRO A 24 -10.10 -14.31 2.68
C PRO A 24 -10.50 -13.28 3.75
N PRO A 25 -10.81 -13.72 4.96
CA PRO A 25 -11.07 -12.80 6.07
C PRO A 25 -9.81 -11.96 6.33
N LYS A 26 -10.03 -10.71 6.72
CA LYS A 26 -8.95 -9.79 7.09
C LYS A 26 -8.37 -10.07 8.48
N GLU A 27 -9.09 -10.78 9.31
CA GLU A 27 -8.70 -11.13 10.68
C GLU A 27 -8.83 -12.62 10.91
N TYR A 28 -7.83 -13.22 11.52
CA TYR A 28 -7.83 -14.64 11.86
C TYR A 28 -6.84 -14.97 12.98
N MET A 29 -7.08 -16.09 13.65
CA MET A 29 -6.19 -16.60 14.69
C MET A 29 -5.27 -17.68 14.13
N LYS A 30 -3.99 -17.62 14.50
CA LYS A 30 -3.01 -18.69 14.24
C LYS A 30 -2.30 -19.02 15.56
N GLY A 31 -2.74 -20.10 16.21
CA GLY A 31 -2.35 -20.34 17.60
C GLY A 31 -2.85 -19.22 18.52
N ASN A 32 -1.97 -18.60 19.26
CA ASN A 32 -2.25 -17.43 20.11
C ASN A 32 -2.05 -16.07 19.39
N LEU A 33 -1.71 -16.08 18.13
CA LEU A 33 -1.54 -14.83 17.37
C LEU A 33 -2.87 -14.40 16.78
N HIS A 34 -3.27 -13.18 17.06
CA HIS A 34 -4.31 -12.48 16.32
C HIS A 34 -3.63 -11.76 15.15
N ILE A 35 -3.97 -12.15 13.94
CA ILE A 35 -3.38 -11.60 12.72
C ILE A 35 -4.43 -10.75 12.01
N VAL A 36 -4.05 -9.51 11.69
CA VAL A 36 -4.88 -8.56 10.96
C VAL A 36 -4.17 -8.20 9.66
N ASP A 37 -4.81 -8.48 8.53
CA ASP A 37 -4.31 -8.10 7.21
C ASP A 37 -4.79 -6.69 6.85
N LEU A 38 -3.87 -5.73 6.88
CA LEU A 38 -4.12 -4.34 6.53
C LEU A 38 -3.95 -4.04 5.03
N SER A 39 -3.66 -5.05 4.21
CA SER A 39 -3.45 -4.86 2.78
C SER A 39 -4.73 -4.39 2.08
N LYS A 40 -4.61 -3.35 1.26
CA LYS A 40 -5.69 -2.93 0.38
C LYS A 40 -5.86 -3.96 -0.75
N CYS A 41 -7.08 -4.40 -0.99
CA CYS A 41 -7.39 -5.15 -2.19
C CYS A 41 -7.30 -4.22 -3.41
N VAL A 42 -6.48 -4.60 -4.39
CA VAL A 42 -6.35 -3.88 -5.65
C VAL A 42 -7.21 -4.56 -6.70
N ASP A 43 -8.18 -3.84 -7.22
CA ASP A 43 -9.06 -4.30 -8.28
C ASP A 43 -8.78 -3.50 -9.58
N PRO A 44 -8.21 -4.14 -10.62
CA PRO A 44 -7.86 -3.45 -11.86
C PRO A 44 -9.06 -2.86 -12.62
N TYR A 45 -10.28 -3.18 -12.23
CA TYR A 45 -11.49 -2.61 -12.84
C TYR A 45 -11.92 -1.29 -12.20
N THR A 46 -11.57 -1.08 -10.93
CA THR A 46 -12.02 0.07 -10.15
C THR A 46 -10.89 1.03 -9.78
N GLU A 47 -9.63 0.59 -9.92
CA GLU A 47 -8.49 1.47 -9.63
C GLU A 47 -8.39 2.60 -10.66
N SER A 48 -8.27 3.82 -10.17
CA SER A 48 -8.06 5.02 -10.99
C SER A 48 -6.60 5.22 -11.41
N ARG A 49 -5.67 4.62 -10.68
CA ARG A 49 -4.25 4.64 -11.01
C ARG A 49 -3.90 3.51 -11.96
N ARG A 50 -2.76 3.61 -12.62
CA ARG A 50 -2.27 2.59 -13.56
C ARG A 50 -2.23 1.23 -12.89
N CYS A 51 -3.12 0.34 -13.34
CA CYS A 51 -3.27 -1.02 -12.86
C CYS A 51 -3.67 -1.91 -14.02
N ASN A 52 -2.67 -2.35 -14.79
CA ASN A 52 -2.90 -3.21 -15.94
C ASN A 52 -2.39 -4.62 -15.61
N LEU A 53 -3.32 -5.54 -15.53
CA LEU A 53 -3.03 -6.95 -15.34
C LEU A 53 -3.56 -7.72 -16.53
N TRP A 54 -2.73 -8.58 -17.14
CA TRP A 54 -3.19 -9.46 -18.21
C TRP A 54 -2.56 -10.84 -18.08
N ARG A 55 -3.39 -11.83 -18.27
CA ARG A 55 -2.99 -13.23 -18.25
C ARG A 55 -2.68 -13.71 -19.66
N PHE A 56 -1.71 -14.57 -19.78
CA PHE A 56 -1.41 -15.27 -21.01
C PHE A 56 -1.05 -16.73 -20.71
N ASN A 57 -1.22 -17.57 -21.73
CA ASN A 57 -0.83 -18.97 -21.67
C ASN A 57 0.51 -19.13 -22.40
N THR A 58 1.43 -19.86 -21.82
CA THR A 58 2.75 -20.12 -22.43
C THR A 58 2.70 -21.16 -23.55
N GLY A 59 1.57 -21.83 -23.75
CA GLY A 59 1.43 -22.94 -24.70
C GLY A 59 2.08 -24.22 -24.18
N GLY A 60 1.76 -25.34 -24.82
CA GLY A 60 2.26 -26.66 -24.47
C GLY A 60 1.15 -27.64 -24.08
N ASP A 61 1.53 -28.91 -23.84
CA ASP A 61 0.60 -29.98 -23.51
C ASP A 61 -0.07 -29.76 -22.14
N VAL A 62 0.57 -29.03 -21.26
CA VAL A 62 0.02 -28.57 -19.98
C VAL A 62 -0.02 -27.04 -19.99
N PRO A 63 -1.20 -26.43 -20.09
CA PRO A 63 -1.31 -24.98 -20.11
C PRO A 63 -0.83 -24.38 -18.78
N ASP A 64 0.11 -23.48 -18.89
CA ASP A 64 0.63 -22.68 -17.77
C ASP A 64 0.24 -21.21 -17.96
N PHE A 65 -0.37 -20.61 -16.93
CA PHE A 65 -0.90 -19.26 -16.98
C PHE A 65 -0.01 -18.30 -16.22
N HIS A 66 0.50 -17.33 -16.92
CA HIS A 66 1.26 -16.22 -16.35
C HIS A 66 0.42 -14.95 -16.30
N THR A 67 0.83 -14.03 -15.46
CA THR A 67 0.23 -12.69 -15.39
C THR A 67 1.31 -11.64 -15.55
N ASN A 68 1.19 -10.79 -16.55
CA ASN A 68 1.96 -9.58 -16.63
C ASN A 68 1.34 -8.51 -15.74
N VAL A 69 2.17 -7.81 -15.00
CA VAL A 69 1.79 -6.78 -14.05
C VAL A 69 2.44 -5.47 -14.46
N ASP A 70 1.61 -4.48 -14.79
CA ASP A 70 2.02 -3.12 -15.11
C ASP A 70 1.23 -2.16 -14.22
N ILE A 71 1.84 -1.75 -13.13
CA ILE A 71 1.22 -0.95 -12.08
C ILE A 71 2.04 0.30 -11.78
N GLY A 72 1.36 1.36 -11.36
CA GLY A 72 2.02 2.52 -10.76
C GLY A 72 2.58 2.18 -9.37
N SER A 73 3.70 2.79 -8.99
CA SER A 73 4.34 2.55 -7.69
C SER A 73 3.43 2.88 -6.48
N HIS A 74 2.54 3.86 -6.63
CA HIS A 74 1.61 4.29 -5.58
C HIS A 74 0.25 3.57 -5.67
N LEU A 75 0.26 2.26 -5.87
CA LEU A 75 -0.94 1.45 -5.96
C LEU A 75 -1.06 0.49 -4.79
N GLY A 76 -2.23 0.51 -4.14
CA GLY A 76 -2.53 -0.39 -3.03
C GLY A 76 -1.64 -0.15 -1.79
N THR A 77 -1.44 -1.18 -1.00
CA THR A 77 -0.52 -1.17 0.14
C THR A 77 0.89 -1.41 -0.36
N HIS A 78 1.78 -0.45 -0.16
CA HIS A 78 3.14 -0.49 -0.68
C HIS A 78 4.14 0.17 0.28
N CYS A 79 5.41 -0.14 0.10
CA CYS A 79 6.50 0.54 0.78
C CYS A 79 7.00 1.70 -0.07
N GLU A 80 7.32 2.79 0.58
CA GLU A 80 7.97 3.94 0.00
C GLU A 80 9.27 4.20 0.75
N CYS A 81 10.31 4.62 0.06
CA CYS A 81 11.63 4.86 0.63
C CYS A 81 12.16 6.24 0.21
N PRO A 82 13.21 6.76 0.85
CA PRO A 82 13.76 8.07 0.54
C PRO A 82 14.13 8.27 -0.94
N TYR A 83 14.52 7.22 -1.66
CA TYR A 83 14.76 7.23 -3.10
C TYR A 83 13.61 7.85 -3.92
N HIS A 84 12.38 7.78 -3.42
CA HIS A 84 11.23 8.40 -4.08
C HIS A 84 11.37 9.92 -4.24
N HIS A 85 12.03 10.57 -3.32
CA HIS A 85 12.24 12.03 -3.34
C HIS A 85 13.59 12.43 -3.94
N ASP A 86 14.62 11.62 -3.74
CA ASP A 86 15.97 11.87 -4.26
C ASP A 86 16.65 10.56 -4.62
N SER A 87 17.03 10.41 -5.88
CA SER A 87 17.69 9.20 -6.40
C SER A 87 19.08 8.92 -5.79
N ASN A 88 19.64 9.86 -5.04
CA ASN A 88 20.86 9.65 -4.26
C ASN A 88 20.62 9.03 -2.88
N TRP A 89 19.35 8.89 -2.47
CA TRP A 89 18.97 8.30 -1.21
C TRP A 89 18.64 6.82 -1.36
N PRO A 90 18.63 6.04 -0.26
CA PRO A 90 18.45 4.60 -0.32
C PRO A 90 17.13 4.18 -0.97
N SER A 91 17.21 3.20 -1.85
CA SER A 91 16.06 2.47 -2.40
C SER A 91 15.60 1.36 -1.46
N VAL A 92 14.42 0.79 -1.71
CA VAL A 92 13.90 -0.36 -0.91
C VAL A 92 14.90 -1.53 -0.91
N ALA A 93 15.65 -1.74 -2.00
CA ALA A 93 16.63 -2.82 -2.11
C ALA A 93 17.86 -2.62 -1.22
N GLU A 94 18.11 -1.40 -0.78
CA GLU A 94 19.26 -1.03 0.07
C GLU A 94 18.88 -0.95 1.56
N LEU A 95 17.59 -0.97 1.86
CA LEU A 95 17.12 -0.93 3.25
C LEU A 95 17.08 -2.34 3.85
N PRO A 96 17.62 -2.55 5.05
CA PRO A 96 17.58 -3.84 5.71
C PRO A 96 16.13 -4.22 6.08
N LEU A 97 15.82 -5.52 6.01
CA LEU A 97 14.46 -6.02 6.21
C LEU A 97 13.91 -5.75 7.61
N ASP A 98 14.77 -5.67 8.61
CA ASP A 98 14.39 -5.38 10.00
C ASP A 98 13.82 -3.98 10.20
N GLN A 99 14.08 -3.04 9.29
CA GLN A 99 13.41 -1.73 9.30
C GLN A 99 11.90 -1.81 8.97
N PHE A 100 11.46 -2.91 8.37
CA PHE A 100 10.05 -3.13 8.04
C PHE A 100 9.33 -4.01 9.06
N MET A 101 9.99 -4.34 10.17
CA MET A 101 9.48 -5.26 11.18
C MET A 101 9.76 -4.70 12.57
N GLY A 102 8.76 -4.75 13.44
CA GLY A 102 8.93 -4.26 14.80
C GLY A 102 7.63 -4.22 15.59
N ARG A 103 7.70 -3.65 16.76
CA ARG A 103 6.52 -3.34 17.55
C ARG A 103 5.76 -2.19 16.87
N GLY A 104 4.45 -2.36 16.67
CA GLY A 104 3.59 -1.34 16.10
C GLY A 104 2.86 -0.52 17.16
N ILE A 105 2.81 0.80 16.98
CA ILE A 105 1.94 1.70 17.73
C ILE A 105 0.85 2.19 16.79
N TYR A 106 -0.38 1.71 17.02
CA TYR A 106 -1.54 2.20 16.27
C TYR A 106 -2.11 3.44 16.93
N CYS A 107 -2.25 4.50 16.17
CA CYS A 107 -2.70 5.81 16.61
C CYS A 107 -3.78 6.34 15.68
N VAL A 108 -4.96 6.60 16.21
CA VAL A 108 -6.04 7.29 15.50
C VAL A 108 -6.00 8.76 15.90
N LEU A 109 -5.77 9.63 14.93
CA LEU A 109 -5.78 11.08 15.11
C LEU A 109 -7.13 11.65 14.65
N ASP A 110 -7.99 11.96 15.60
CA ASP A 110 -9.27 12.63 15.36
C ASP A 110 -9.07 14.16 15.45
N LEU A 111 -8.51 14.71 14.38
CA LEU A 111 -8.18 16.12 14.23
C LEU A 111 -9.03 16.71 13.09
N PRO A 112 -9.16 18.05 13.00
CA PRO A 112 -9.90 18.68 11.91
C PRO A 112 -9.40 18.26 10.51
N GLU A 113 -10.29 18.31 9.52
CA GLU A 113 -9.91 18.14 8.12
C GLU A 113 -8.79 19.11 7.73
N ASP A 114 -7.91 18.66 6.84
CA ASP A 114 -6.74 19.43 6.36
C ASP A 114 -5.71 19.82 7.42
N HIS A 115 -5.89 19.36 8.68
CA HIS A 115 -4.95 19.67 9.75
C HIS A 115 -3.57 19.09 9.46
N GLN A 116 -2.54 19.93 9.57
CA GLN A 116 -1.16 19.47 9.53
C GLN A 116 -0.76 18.91 10.89
N ILE A 117 -0.45 17.64 10.95
CA ILE A 117 -0.06 16.94 12.17
C ILE A 117 1.21 17.58 12.74
N THR A 118 1.16 18.00 13.98
CA THR A 118 2.26 18.63 14.71
C THR A 118 2.97 17.63 15.64
N ALA A 119 4.14 18.01 16.15
CA ALA A 119 4.81 17.29 17.21
C ALA A 119 3.94 17.18 18.48
N ALA A 120 3.20 18.25 18.80
CA ALA A 120 2.31 18.27 19.97
C ALA A 120 1.14 17.28 19.84
N ASP A 121 0.59 17.11 18.65
CA ASP A 121 -0.47 16.12 18.40
C ASP A 121 0.03 14.70 18.65
N LEU A 122 1.22 14.37 18.16
CA LEU A 122 1.83 13.06 18.37
C LEU A 122 2.23 12.84 19.83
N GLU A 123 2.81 13.87 20.48
CA GLU A 123 3.16 13.79 21.89
C GLU A 123 1.93 13.51 22.77
N ALA A 124 0.83 14.20 22.50
CA ALA A 124 -0.43 14.00 23.21
C ALA A 124 -1.06 12.62 22.98
N ALA A 125 -0.92 12.08 21.75
CA ALA A 125 -1.56 10.84 21.36
C ALA A 125 -0.76 9.59 21.74
N ILE A 126 0.57 9.62 21.59
CA ILE A 126 1.43 8.43 21.71
C ILE A 126 2.78 8.68 22.42
N GLY A 127 3.08 9.90 22.86
CA GLY A 127 4.39 10.27 23.38
C GLY A 127 4.87 9.39 24.55
N ASP A 128 3.95 8.95 25.40
CA ASP A 128 4.20 8.05 26.54
C ASP A 128 4.37 6.57 26.16
N ARG A 129 4.04 6.18 24.94
CA ARG A 129 3.99 4.79 24.49
C ARG A 129 5.04 4.43 23.45
N VAL A 130 5.47 5.42 22.65
CA VAL A 130 6.42 5.20 21.57
C VAL A 130 7.83 4.97 22.12
N GLN A 131 8.55 4.03 21.51
CA GLN A 131 9.93 3.69 21.86
C GLN A 131 10.80 3.66 20.59
N PRO A 132 12.12 3.84 20.72
CA PRO A 132 13.02 3.72 19.57
C PRO A 132 12.84 2.39 18.85
N GLY A 133 12.70 2.43 17.53
CA GLY A 133 12.50 1.26 16.67
C GLY A 133 11.03 0.83 16.51
N ASP A 134 10.07 1.53 17.10
CA ASP A 134 8.65 1.28 16.84
C ASP A 134 8.24 1.69 15.43
N THR A 135 7.28 0.97 14.88
CA THR A 135 6.55 1.40 13.69
C THR A 135 5.27 2.12 14.11
N VAL A 136 5.16 3.39 13.79
CA VAL A 136 3.94 4.18 14.08
C VAL A 136 2.97 4.04 12.92
N ILE A 137 1.78 3.54 13.22
CA ILE A 137 0.66 3.39 12.26
C ILE A 137 -0.33 4.51 12.57
N LEU A 138 -0.38 5.50 11.69
CA LEU A 138 -1.32 6.62 11.80
C LEU A 138 -2.59 6.34 11.01
N ASP A 139 -3.72 6.55 11.65
CA ASP A 139 -5.03 6.49 11.03
C ASP A 139 -5.83 7.75 11.38
N SER A 140 -6.90 7.99 10.62
CA SER A 140 -7.78 9.14 10.78
C SER A 140 -9.21 8.74 10.41
N PRO A 141 -10.24 9.34 11.02
CA PRO A 141 -11.61 9.18 10.57
C PRO A 141 -11.85 9.75 9.17
N HIS A 142 -11.01 10.66 8.70
CA HIS A 142 -11.11 11.27 7.37
C HIS A 142 -10.68 10.26 6.29
N LYS A 143 -11.65 9.73 5.57
CA LYS A 143 -11.42 8.75 4.52
C LYS A 143 -11.15 9.44 3.18
N ILE A 144 -10.19 8.89 2.44
CA ILE A 144 -9.96 9.31 1.06
C ILE A 144 -11.15 8.87 0.22
N PRO A 145 -11.85 9.79 -0.44
CA PRO A 145 -12.83 9.39 -1.45
C PRO A 145 -12.14 8.61 -2.58
N PRO A 146 -12.83 7.67 -3.22
CA PRO A 146 -12.27 6.97 -4.37
C PRO A 146 -11.81 7.98 -5.43
N PHE A 147 -10.59 7.83 -5.91
CA PHE A 147 -10.09 8.61 -7.05
C PHE A 147 -10.95 8.31 -8.28
N THR A 148 -11.70 9.28 -8.76
CA THR A 148 -12.63 9.09 -9.87
C THR A 148 -12.08 9.56 -11.22
N SER A 149 -10.96 10.30 -11.25
CA SER A 149 -10.28 10.71 -12.48
C SER A 149 -8.82 11.09 -12.26
N LEU A 150 -8.02 11.03 -13.33
CA LEU A 150 -6.63 11.49 -13.34
C LEU A 150 -6.51 13.02 -13.26
N THR A 151 -7.61 13.77 -13.47
CA THR A 151 -7.59 15.23 -13.68
C THR A 151 -8.40 16.03 -12.69
N GLY A 152 -8.96 15.44 -11.68
CA GLY A 152 -9.76 16.13 -10.68
C GLY A 152 -10.50 15.14 -9.80
N GLY A 153 -9.79 14.55 -8.89
CA GLY A 153 -10.39 13.83 -7.77
C GLY A 153 -11.14 14.81 -6.85
N PRO A 154 -12.02 14.33 -6.00
CA PRO A 154 -12.57 15.13 -4.92
C PRO A 154 -11.42 15.72 -4.10
N THR A 155 -11.65 16.89 -3.52
CA THR A 155 -10.68 17.55 -2.65
C THR A 155 -10.25 16.59 -1.55
N ASP A 156 -8.96 16.46 -1.39
CA ASP A 156 -8.37 15.58 -0.36
C ASP A 156 -8.29 16.37 0.95
N HIS A 157 -9.13 16.03 1.90
CA HIS A 157 -9.22 16.67 3.22
C HIS A 157 -8.58 15.83 4.32
N ARG A 158 -7.66 14.93 3.96
CA ARG A 158 -6.94 14.13 4.95
C ARG A 158 -6.02 15.00 5.81
N LEU A 159 -5.65 14.46 6.95
CA LEU A 159 -4.56 15.00 7.75
C LEU A 159 -3.27 15.02 6.94
N GLN A 160 -2.48 16.05 7.14
CA GLN A 160 -1.27 16.30 6.38
C GLN A 160 -0.03 15.97 7.21
N VAL A 161 0.91 15.28 6.60
CA VAL A 161 2.23 14.98 7.20
C VAL A 161 3.16 16.15 6.89
N GLY A 162 3.78 16.70 7.92
CA GLY A 162 4.71 17.82 7.79
C GLY A 162 6.09 17.51 8.37
N ALA A 163 7.03 18.46 8.15
CA ALA A 163 8.40 18.32 8.61
C ALA A 163 8.50 18.20 10.14
N GLU A 164 7.65 18.90 10.88
CA GLU A 164 7.62 18.86 12.35
C GLU A 164 7.28 17.46 12.86
N MET A 165 6.26 16.83 12.28
CA MET A 165 5.91 15.44 12.59
C MET A 165 7.06 14.49 12.27
N ALA A 166 7.67 14.64 11.08
CA ALA A 166 8.77 13.78 10.65
C ALA A 166 9.99 13.91 11.59
N GLN A 167 10.30 15.12 12.03
CA GLN A 167 11.38 15.37 12.98
C GLN A 167 11.09 14.75 14.35
N TRP A 168 9.85 14.87 14.84
CA TRP A 168 9.42 14.26 16.11
C TRP A 168 9.59 12.73 16.09
N LEU A 169 9.25 12.09 14.97
CA LEU A 169 9.46 10.64 14.79
C LEU A 169 10.94 10.28 14.70
N ALA A 170 11.75 11.09 14.04
CA ALA A 170 13.18 10.83 13.87
C ALA A 170 13.98 10.98 15.18
N ASP A 171 13.49 11.77 16.12
CA ASP A 171 14.14 12.03 17.41
C ASP A 171 13.84 10.94 18.45
N ARG A 172 13.00 9.98 18.14
CA ARG A 172 12.56 8.88 19.03
C ARG A 172 12.93 7.50 18.50
#